data_6b154f13bdc86c9b2aa4786873121ed0
#
_entry.id   6b154f13bdc86c9b2aa4786873121ed0
#
_cell.length_a   1.000
_cell.length_b   1.000
_cell.length_c   1.000
_cell.angle_alpha   90.00
_cell.angle_beta   90.00
_cell.angle_gamma   90.00
#
_symmetry.space_group_name_H-M   'P 1'
#
loop_
_entity.id
_entity.type
_entity.pdbx_description
1 polymer ?
#
loop_
_entity_poly.entity_id
_entity_poly.type
_entity_poly.pdbx_seq_one_letter_code
_entity_poly.pdbx_strand_id
1 'polypeptide(L)'
;MVNRVNAAFDDMKGSENSGGTENSRGLEHMSTAENTGESLMRSLLPPDIYVAETTGDFGHLRDAEQEYFASAVTKRVREATTARSCARLALQRLYLREPELPEPPAEHIFVPRADGSPTWPAGVVGSMTHCAGYRAAAVASAKRYAGIGIDVEPAVSLSAAVHELIVRDEEKRFAFGAHSKVLFSAKEAALKTWYPLGFRGFDVSDISIVCDVESAAGRGGEDARGTFTARIPTMPDAPVLPGGWAIGGGFVATAASLSVSNLPASR
;
A
#
# COMPACT_ATOMS: atom_id res chain seq x y z
N MET A 1 21.26 -11.37 -0.37
CA MET A 1 19.96 -12.10 -0.37
C MET A 1 18.79 -11.19 -0.79
N VAL A 2 18.79 -9.92 -0.45
CA VAL A 2 17.78 -8.91 -0.82
C VAL A 2 17.46 -8.87 -2.33
N ASN A 3 18.42 -9.17 -3.21
CA ASN A 3 18.24 -9.13 -4.66
C ASN A 3 17.44 -10.31 -5.26
N ARG A 4 17.25 -11.42 -4.56
CA ARG A 4 16.52 -12.58 -5.12
C ARG A 4 15.01 -12.45 -5.00
N VAL A 5 14.54 -11.88 -3.90
CA VAL A 5 13.11 -11.66 -3.67
C VAL A 5 12.62 -10.57 -4.61
N ASN A 6 13.33 -9.44 -4.70
CA ASN A 6 12.98 -8.35 -5.61
C ASN A 6 13.02 -8.76 -7.09
N ALA A 7 13.98 -9.60 -7.52
CA ALA A 7 14.03 -10.09 -8.89
C ALA A 7 12.85 -11.03 -9.24
N ALA A 8 12.43 -11.91 -8.32
CA ALA A 8 11.26 -12.75 -8.50
C ALA A 8 9.95 -11.94 -8.55
N PHE A 9 9.91 -10.79 -7.88
CA PHE A 9 8.76 -9.88 -7.88
C PHE A 9 8.69 -8.99 -9.12
N ASP A 10 9.82 -8.54 -9.64
CA ASP A 10 9.85 -7.77 -10.89
C ASP A 10 9.44 -8.65 -12.09
N ASP A 11 9.80 -9.92 -12.11
CA ASP A 11 9.34 -10.90 -13.11
C ASP A 11 7.83 -11.18 -13.03
N MET A 12 7.26 -11.24 -11.83
CA MET A 12 5.81 -11.42 -11.64
C MET A 12 4.99 -10.20 -12.10
N LYS A 13 5.49 -8.99 -11.88
CA LYS A 13 4.85 -7.75 -12.37
C LYS A 13 4.96 -7.57 -13.88
N GLY A 14 5.88 -8.29 -14.54
CA GLY A 14 6.10 -8.25 -15.99
C GLY A 14 5.28 -9.24 -16.82
N SER A 15 4.78 -10.35 -16.23
CA SER A 15 4.15 -11.45 -16.99
C SER A 15 2.64 -11.34 -17.21
N GLU A 16 1.96 -10.32 -16.68
CA GLU A 16 0.54 -10.08 -16.95
C GLU A 16 0.35 -9.12 -18.13
N ASN A 17 0.72 -9.57 -19.35
CA ASN A 17 0.45 -8.80 -20.55
C ASN A 17 -0.21 -9.70 -21.62
N SER A 18 -1.55 -9.59 -21.79
CA SER A 18 -2.21 -9.69 -23.10
C SER A 18 -3.72 -9.39 -22.98
N GLY A 19 -4.17 -8.40 -23.73
CA GLY A 19 -5.53 -8.30 -24.23
C GLY A 19 -6.43 -7.22 -23.60
N GLY A 20 -6.55 -6.10 -24.29
CA GLY A 20 -7.58 -5.08 -24.01
C GLY A 20 -7.48 -3.92 -24.98
N THR A 21 -8.35 -3.95 -25.99
CA THR A 21 -8.51 -2.98 -27.08
C THR A 21 -8.77 -1.56 -26.60
N GLU A 22 -8.13 -0.62 -27.31
CA GLU A 22 -8.34 0.83 -27.24
C GLU A 22 -9.80 1.21 -27.47
N ASN A 23 -10.31 2.08 -26.62
CA ASN A 23 -11.43 2.95 -26.99
C ASN A 23 -11.22 4.36 -26.43
N SER A 24 -10.80 5.24 -27.33
CA SER A 24 -10.66 6.67 -27.14
C SER A 24 -12.02 7.34 -27.18
N ARG A 25 -12.51 7.90 -26.07
CA ARG A 25 -13.49 9.00 -26.06
C ARG A 25 -13.55 9.72 -24.71
N GLY A 26 -13.31 11.05 -24.76
CA GLY A 26 -14.07 12.02 -23.97
C GLY A 26 -13.49 12.41 -22.62
N LEU A 27 -12.69 13.46 -22.62
CA LEU A 27 -12.62 14.43 -21.53
C LEU A 27 -14.02 15.01 -21.33
N GLU A 28 -14.67 14.67 -20.23
CA GLU A 28 -15.68 15.44 -19.49
C GLU A 28 -16.39 14.49 -18.53
N HIS A 29 -15.95 14.46 -17.31
CA HIS A 29 -16.73 14.33 -16.08
C HIS A 29 -15.76 14.23 -14.91
N MET A 30 -15.45 15.37 -14.29
CA MET A 30 -15.09 15.38 -12.89
C MET A 30 -16.38 15.05 -12.11
N SER A 31 -16.75 13.79 -12.12
CA SER A 31 -17.67 13.24 -11.15
C SER A 31 -16.86 13.01 -9.89
N THR A 32 -17.13 13.79 -8.86
CA THR A 32 -16.96 13.37 -7.47
C THR A 32 -17.81 12.11 -7.29
N ALA A 33 -17.28 10.97 -7.68
CA ALA A 33 -17.89 9.70 -7.39
C ALA A 33 -17.78 9.51 -5.87
N GLU A 34 -18.79 9.98 -5.15
CA GLU A 34 -19.28 9.32 -3.96
C GLU A 34 -19.74 7.93 -4.43
N ASN A 35 -18.75 7.04 -4.63
CA ASN A 35 -19.06 5.66 -4.89
C ASN A 35 -19.53 5.08 -3.56
N THR A 36 -20.84 4.84 -3.42
CA THR A 36 -21.51 4.24 -2.26
C THR A 36 -21.15 2.75 -2.05
N GLY A 37 -20.10 2.25 -2.67
CA GLY A 37 -19.39 1.02 -2.30
C GLY A 37 -18.34 1.34 -1.24
N GLU A 38 -18.32 0.60 -0.16
CA GLU A 38 -17.33 0.75 0.92
C GLU A 38 -15.92 0.71 0.31
N SER A 39 -15.23 1.85 0.38
CA SER A 39 -13.89 2.05 -0.16
C SER A 39 -12.94 1.07 0.53
N LEU A 40 -12.34 0.14 -0.22
CA LEU A 40 -11.65 -1.03 0.33
C LEU A 40 -10.49 -0.63 1.25
N MET A 41 -9.60 0.24 0.78
CA MET A 41 -8.45 0.71 1.56
C MET A 41 -8.89 1.61 2.72
N ARG A 42 -9.88 2.51 2.50
CA ARG A 42 -10.37 3.41 3.53
C ARG A 42 -10.94 2.66 4.73
N SER A 43 -11.61 1.52 4.50
CA SER A 43 -12.23 0.70 5.55
C SER A 43 -11.23 0.07 6.54
N LEU A 44 -9.93 0.02 6.18
CA LEU A 44 -8.85 -0.62 6.95
C LEU A 44 -8.10 0.34 7.88
N LEU A 45 -8.33 1.64 7.76
CA LEU A 45 -7.52 2.66 8.43
C LEU A 45 -8.37 3.52 9.38
N PRO A 46 -7.79 4.02 10.47
CA PRO A 46 -8.42 4.99 11.37
C PRO A 46 -8.96 6.22 10.62
N PRO A 47 -10.01 6.89 11.14
CA PRO A 47 -10.66 8.01 10.46
C PRO A 47 -9.76 9.25 10.27
N ASP A 48 -8.73 9.40 11.06
CA ASP A 48 -7.74 10.46 11.02
C ASP A 48 -6.50 10.15 10.16
N ILE A 49 -6.54 9.04 9.41
CA ILE A 49 -5.66 8.77 8.28
C ILE A 49 -6.44 9.04 7.00
N TYR A 50 -5.98 9.95 6.17
CA TYR A 50 -6.68 10.39 4.96
C TYR A 50 -6.28 9.53 3.77
N VAL A 51 -7.27 8.94 3.11
CA VAL A 51 -7.08 8.00 2.01
C VAL A 51 -7.67 8.56 0.73
N ALA A 52 -6.97 8.38 -0.38
CA ALA A 52 -7.53 8.48 -1.72
C ALA A 52 -7.22 7.20 -2.49
N GLU A 53 -8.21 6.65 -3.16
CA GLU A 53 -8.11 5.39 -3.91
C GLU A 53 -8.98 5.42 -5.16
N THR A 54 -8.61 4.61 -6.17
CA THR A 54 -9.30 4.53 -7.45
C THR A 54 -8.97 3.24 -8.19
N THR A 55 -9.91 2.80 -9.02
CA THR A 55 -9.71 1.73 -10.01
C THR A 55 -9.43 2.27 -11.41
N GLY A 56 -9.60 3.58 -11.64
CA GLY A 56 -9.31 4.24 -12.91
C GLY A 56 -7.98 4.99 -12.91
N ASP A 57 -7.52 5.37 -14.09
CA ASP A 57 -6.35 6.21 -14.26
C ASP A 57 -6.75 7.69 -14.29
N PHE A 58 -6.04 8.54 -13.57
CA PHE A 58 -6.25 9.99 -13.59
C PHE A 58 -4.99 10.77 -13.17
N GLY A 59 -5.03 12.08 -13.45
CA GLY A 59 -4.00 13.03 -13.05
C GLY A 59 -2.81 13.09 -14.00
N HIS A 60 -1.74 13.73 -13.55
CA HIS A 60 -0.49 13.92 -14.31
C HIS A 60 0.72 13.91 -13.36
N LEU A 61 1.87 13.55 -13.92
CA LEU A 61 3.17 13.70 -13.26
C LEU A 61 3.63 15.16 -13.34
N ARG A 62 4.32 15.64 -12.31
CA ARG A 62 5.06 16.91 -12.33
C ARG A 62 6.35 16.73 -13.14
N ASP A 63 6.96 17.85 -13.60
CA ASP A 63 8.11 17.79 -14.50
C ASP A 63 9.25 16.91 -13.97
N ALA A 64 9.67 17.08 -12.71
CA ALA A 64 10.70 16.25 -12.10
C ALA A 64 10.30 14.79 -11.89
N GLU A 65 8.99 14.51 -11.73
CA GLU A 65 8.47 13.13 -11.70
C GLU A 65 8.48 12.52 -13.10
N GLN A 66 8.14 13.31 -14.15
CA GLN A 66 8.23 12.87 -15.55
C GLN A 66 9.66 12.51 -15.93
N GLU A 67 10.63 13.36 -15.54
CA GLU A 67 12.04 13.11 -15.76
C GLU A 67 12.49 11.79 -15.09
N TYR A 68 12.09 11.56 -13.83
CA TYR A 68 12.40 10.32 -13.11
C TYR A 68 11.83 9.08 -13.82
N PHE A 69 10.64 9.15 -14.43
CA PHE A 69 10.00 8.04 -15.12
C PHE A 69 10.26 8.02 -16.65
N ALA A 70 11.13 8.88 -17.19
CA ALA A 70 11.35 9.00 -18.63
C ALA A 70 11.76 7.68 -19.31
N SER A 71 12.45 6.78 -18.60
CA SER A 71 12.85 5.46 -19.10
C SER A 71 11.89 4.32 -18.74
N ALA A 72 10.81 4.61 -18.01
CA ALA A 72 9.88 3.58 -17.55
C ALA A 72 8.88 3.20 -18.66
N VAL A 73 8.44 1.94 -18.65
CA VAL A 73 7.39 1.47 -19.58
C VAL A 73 6.07 2.18 -19.32
N THR A 74 5.24 2.36 -20.34
CA THR A 74 3.98 3.12 -20.29
C THR A 74 3.04 2.68 -19.14
N LYS A 75 2.94 1.38 -18.88
CA LYS A 75 2.14 0.84 -17.76
C LYS A 75 2.62 1.42 -16.43
N ARG A 76 3.93 1.39 -16.16
CA ARG A 76 4.54 1.91 -14.92
C ARG A 76 4.36 3.42 -14.78
N VAL A 77 4.46 4.16 -15.88
CA VAL A 77 4.19 5.62 -15.89
C VAL A 77 2.75 5.91 -15.48
N ARG A 78 1.76 5.22 -16.06
CA ARG A 78 0.33 5.38 -15.71
C ARG A 78 0.05 5.06 -14.25
N GLU A 79 0.55 3.94 -13.75
CA GLU A 79 0.38 3.52 -12.36
C GLU A 79 1.01 4.54 -11.40
N ALA A 80 2.23 4.98 -11.69
CA ALA A 80 2.94 5.99 -10.92
C ALA A 80 2.21 7.35 -10.92
N THR A 81 1.66 7.75 -12.07
CA THR A 81 0.87 8.98 -12.24
C THR A 81 -0.33 8.98 -11.31
N THR A 82 -1.14 7.92 -11.38
CA THR A 82 -2.38 7.84 -10.62
C THR A 82 -2.12 7.69 -9.12
N ALA A 83 -1.13 6.88 -8.71
CA ALA A 83 -0.77 6.74 -7.29
C ALA A 83 -0.32 8.09 -6.68
N ARG A 84 0.46 8.91 -7.42
CA ARG A 84 0.86 10.25 -6.98
C ARG A 84 -0.30 11.23 -6.94
N SER A 85 -1.22 11.11 -7.88
CA SER A 85 -2.46 11.91 -7.87
C SER A 85 -3.35 11.57 -6.68
N CYS A 86 -3.47 10.28 -6.31
CA CYS A 86 -4.08 9.86 -5.05
C CYS A 86 -3.36 10.47 -3.84
N ALA A 87 -2.03 10.47 -3.83
CA ALA A 87 -1.26 11.06 -2.74
C ALA A 87 -1.53 12.56 -2.59
N ARG A 88 -1.62 13.32 -3.69
CA ARG A 88 -1.98 14.76 -3.66
C ARG A 88 -3.38 14.99 -3.13
N LEU A 89 -4.36 14.17 -3.53
CA LEU A 89 -5.72 14.24 -3.01
C LEU A 89 -5.80 13.92 -1.52
N ALA A 90 -5.07 12.90 -1.06
CA ALA A 90 -4.99 12.55 0.35
C ALA A 90 -4.35 13.66 1.17
N LEU A 91 -3.26 14.27 0.67
CA LEU A 91 -2.63 15.46 1.28
C LEU A 91 -3.59 16.64 1.36
N GLN A 92 -4.31 16.95 0.29
CA GLN A 92 -5.29 18.03 0.30
C GLN A 92 -6.35 17.81 1.38
N ARG A 93 -6.85 16.59 1.54
CA ARG A 93 -7.81 16.24 2.61
C ARG A 93 -7.20 16.42 4.00
N LEU A 94 -5.94 16.01 4.20
CA LEU A 94 -5.22 16.19 5.45
C LEU A 94 -5.07 17.67 5.81
N TYR A 95 -4.58 18.49 4.89
CA TYR A 95 -4.36 19.93 5.16
C TYR A 95 -5.66 20.72 5.39
N LEU A 96 -6.76 20.32 4.74
CA LEU A 96 -8.07 20.92 5.02
C LEU A 96 -8.57 20.64 6.46
N ARG A 97 -8.10 19.56 7.08
CA ARG A 97 -8.52 19.14 8.42
C ARG A 97 -7.52 19.45 9.52
N GLU A 98 -6.27 19.67 9.14
CA GLU A 98 -5.15 19.93 10.05
C GLU A 98 -4.37 21.17 9.58
N PRO A 99 -4.98 22.38 9.67
CA PRO A 99 -4.40 23.63 9.18
C PRO A 99 -3.13 24.06 9.95
N GLU A 100 -2.85 23.43 11.10
CA GLU A 100 -1.63 23.67 11.87
C GLU A 100 -0.39 22.94 11.32
N LEU A 101 -0.56 22.07 10.33
CA LEU A 101 0.58 21.47 9.64
C LEU A 101 1.33 22.54 8.84
N PRO A 102 2.67 22.42 8.72
CA PRO A 102 3.43 23.31 7.86
C PRO A 102 2.85 23.30 6.44
N GLU A 103 2.63 24.49 5.88
CA GLU A 103 2.10 24.62 4.52
C GLU A 103 2.95 23.79 3.54
N PRO A 104 2.34 22.90 2.74
CA PRO A 104 3.11 22.13 1.80
C PRO A 104 3.70 23.05 0.75
N PRO A 105 4.87 22.73 0.16
CA PRO A 105 5.28 23.35 -1.07
C PRO A 105 4.11 23.35 -2.06
N ALA A 106 3.84 24.46 -2.73
CA ALA A 106 2.72 24.61 -3.67
C ALA A 106 2.66 23.46 -4.70
N GLU A 107 3.82 22.85 -4.97
CA GLU A 107 3.97 21.67 -5.81
C GLU A 107 4.84 20.61 -5.13
N HIS A 108 4.25 19.80 -4.27
CA HIS A 108 5.00 18.67 -3.70
C HIS A 108 5.30 17.63 -4.77
N ILE A 109 6.60 17.29 -4.90
CA ILE A 109 7.13 16.35 -5.90
C ILE A 109 7.44 15.02 -5.19
N PHE A 110 6.87 13.93 -5.70
CA PHE A 110 7.10 12.58 -5.17
C PHE A 110 8.22 11.87 -5.95
N VAL A 111 9.45 12.34 -5.83
CA VAL A 111 10.62 11.60 -6.32
C VAL A 111 11.02 10.58 -5.25
N PRO A 112 11.19 9.30 -5.61
CA PRO A 112 11.61 8.29 -4.66
C PRO A 112 13.01 8.57 -4.09
N ARG A 113 13.20 8.21 -2.82
CA ARG A 113 14.52 8.16 -2.19
C ARG A 113 15.33 6.99 -2.78
N ALA A 114 16.60 6.89 -2.39
CA ALA A 114 17.48 5.80 -2.81
C ALA A 114 16.95 4.39 -2.44
N ASP A 115 16.13 4.28 -1.39
CA ASP A 115 15.47 3.05 -0.95
C ASP A 115 14.11 2.81 -1.64
N GLY A 116 13.73 3.64 -2.61
CA GLY A 116 12.46 3.56 -3.33
C GLY A 116 11.26 4.17 -2.59
N SER A 117 11.41 4.57 -1.33
CA SER A 117 10.31 5.18 -0.56
C SER A 117 10.00 6.60 -1.07
N PRO A 118 8.71 7.01 -1.07
CA PRO A 118 8.35 8.37 -1.44
C PRO A 118 8.81 9.39 -0.40
N THR A 119 9.09 10.61 -0.84
CA THR A 119 9.28 11.76 0.05
C THR A 119 7.92 12.37 0.39
N TRP A 120 7.67 12.61 1.69
CA TRP A 120 6.47 13.29 2.16
C TRP A 120 6.79 14.70 2.64
N PRO A 121 5.81 15.63 2.62
CA PRO A 121 6.00 16.97 3.20
C PRO A 121 6.37 16.90 4.69
N ALA A 122 7.00 17.96 5.20
CA ALA A 122 7.34 18.07 6.62
C ALA A 122 6.08 17.90 7.50
N GLY A 123 6.18 17.09 8.54
CA GLY A 123 5.07 16.82 9.45
C GLY A 123 4.04 15.81 8.95
N VAL A 124 4.30 15.17 7.80
CA VAL A 124 3.41 14.15 7.22
C VAL A 124 4.12 12.81 7.12
N VAL A 125 3.40 11.75 7.43
CA VAL A 125 3.74 10.35 7.12
C VAL A 125 2.72 9.79 6.13
N GLY A 126 3.14 8.85 5.28
CA GLY A 126 2.22 8.26 4.32
C GLY A 126 2.78 7.07 3.58
N SER A 127 1.92 6.46 2.78
CA SER A 127 2.24 5.31 1.93
C SER A 127 1.44 5.37 0.63
N MET A 128 2.01 4.83 -0.43
CA MET A 128 1.34 4.65 -1.73
C MET A 128 1.42 3.19 -2.15
N THR A 129 0.39 2.76 -2.87
CA THR A 129 0.36 1.43 -3.47
C THR A 129 -0.35 1.45 -4.82
N HIS A 130 -0.03 0.48 -5.65
CA HIS A 130 -0.71 0.24 -6.93
C HIS A 130 -0.54 -1.21 -7.36
N CYS A 131 -1.57 -1.74 -8.00
CA CYS A 131 -1.51 -2.97 -8.79
C CYS A 131 -2.31 -2.79 -10.09
N ALA A 132 -2.41 -3.86 -10.89
CA ALA A 132 -3.27 -3.83 -12.08
C ALA A 132 -4.73 -3.54 -11.67
N GLY A 133 -5.25 -2.37 -12.07
CA GLY A 133 -6.65 -1.98 -11.80
C GLY A 133 -6.93 -1.29 -10.46
N TYR A 134 -5.93 -1.04 -9.59
CA TYR A 134 -6.15 -0.33 -8.31
C TYR A 134 -4.96 0.52 -7.88
N ARG A 135 -5.20 1.73 -7.39
CA ARG A 135 -4.21 2.66 -6.86
C ARG A 135 -4.75 3.32 -5.59
N ALA A 136 -3.88 3.51 -4.59
CA ALA A 136 -4.23 4.20 -3.37
C ALA A 136 -3.04 4.94 -2.76
N ALA A 137 -3.37 5.95 -1.96
CA ALA A 137 -2.45 6.61 -1.06
C ALA A 137 -3.13 6.90 0.29
N ALA A 138 -2.37 6.79 1.36
CA ALA A 138 -2.80 7.11 2.72
C ALA A 138 -1.79 8.06 3.37
N VAL A 139 -2.26 9.11 4.04
CA VAL A 139 -1.42 10.09 4.73
C VAL A 139 -2.01 10.48 6.08
N ALA A 140 -1.15 10.84 7.01
CA ALA A 140 -1.54 11.37 8.31
C ALA A 140 -0.48 12.34 8.87
N SER A 141 -0.82 13.03 9.95
CA SER A 141 0.11 13.87 10.71
C SER A 141 1.17 13.01 11.40
N ALA A 142 2.44 13.38 11.23
CA ALA A 142 3.56 12.78 11.94
C ALA A 142 3.54 13.02 13.46
N LYS A 143 2.69 13.92 13.93
CA LYS A 143 2.44 14.12 15.37
C LYS A 143 1.66 12.94 15.97
N ARG A 144 0.84 12.26 15.18
CA ARG A 144 -0.02 11.15 15.63
C ARG A 144 0.51 9.78 15.20
N TYR A 145 1.08 9.70 14.02
CA TYR A 145 1.57 8.45 13.45
C TYR A 145 3.06 8.51 13.14
N ALA A 146 3.78 7.50 13.57
CA ALA A 146 5.19 7.33 13.28
C ALA A 146 5.42 6.68 11.91
N GLY A 147 4.47 5.86 11.44
CA GLY A 147 4.54 5.20 10.15
C GLY A 147 3.18 4.69 9.69
N ILE A 148 3.01 4.64 8.37
CA ILE A 148 1.85 4.06 7.69
C ILE A 148 2.38 3.23 6.52
N GLY A 149 1.81 2.03 6.34
CA GLY A 149 2.06 1.19 5.19
C GLY A 149 0.74 0.65 4.65
N ILE A 150 0.55 0.79 3.35
CA ILE A 150 -0.60 0.21 2.63
C ILE A 150 -0.11 -0.62 1.47
N ASP A 151 -0.86 -1.68 1.18
CA ASP A 151 -0.60 -2.49 -0.01
C ASP A 151 -1.90 -3.00 -0.62
N VAL A 152 -1.89 -3.18 -1.94
CA VAL A 152 -3.01 -3.73 -2.70
C VAL A 152 -2.50 -4.67 -3.78
N GLU A 153 -3.17 -5.81 -3.92
CA GLU A 153 -2.82 -6.86 -4.86
C GLU A 153 -4.09 -7.45 -5.53
N PRO A 154 -4.02 -8.02 -6.72
CA PRO A 154 -5.11 -8.83 -7.24
C PRO A 154 -5.43 -10.02 -6.31
N ALA A 155 -6.71 -10.33 -6.12
CA ALA A 155 -7.16 -11.39 -5.21
C ALA A 155 -6.97 -12.79 -5.82
N VAL A 156 -5.74 -13.10 -6.24
CA VAL A 156 -5.35 -14.40 -6.78
C VAL A 156 -4.34 -15.07 -5.85
N SER A 157 -4.32 -16.39 -5.85
CA SER A 157 -3.35 -17.16 -5.06
C SER A 157 -1.92 -16.82 -5.48
N LEU A 158 -0.99 -16.87 -4.53
CA LEU A 158 0.44 -16.82 -4.84
C LEU A 158 0.85 -18.01 -5.72
N SER A 159 1.83 -17.81 -6.60
CA SER A 159 2.49 -18.93 -7.26
C SER A 159 3.19 -19.81 -6.22
N ALA A 160 3.33 -21.11 -6.53
CA ALA A 160 3.99 -22.04 -5.62
C ALA A 160 5.39 -21.59 -5.19
N ALA A 161 6.17 -21.05 -6.12
CA ALA A 161 7.51 -20.55 -5.86
C ALA A 161 7.53 -19.38 -4.88
N VAL A 162 6.62 -18.42 -5.04
CA VAL A 162 6.52 -17.26 -4.11
C VAL A 162 5.97 -17.69 -2.76
N HIS A 163 4.96 -18.58 -2.78
CA HIS A 163 4.40 -19.16 -1.56
C HIS A 163 5.49 -19.82 -0.70
N GLU A 164 6.33 -20.67 -1.30
CA GLU A 164 7.43 -21.34 -0.61
C GLU A 164 8.46 -20.36 -0.05
N LEU A 165 8.70 -19.26 -0.76
CA LEU A 165 9.70 -18.26 -0.37
C LEU A 165 9.25 -17.40 0.81
N ILE A 166 7.95 -17.01 0.87
CA ILE A 166 7.49 -15.97 1.81
C ILE A 166 6.58 -16.47 2.92
N VAL A 167 5.91 -17.63 2.74
CA VAL A 167 4.98 -18.16 3.74
C VAL A 167 5.75 -18.97 4.78
N ARG A 168 5.74 -18.50 6.02
CA ARG A 168 6.38 -19.17 7.15
C ARG A 168 5.54 -20.37 7.63
N ASP A 169 6.16 -21.31 8.34
CA ASP A 169 5.46 -22.52 8.80
C ASP A 169 4.23 -22.21 9.66
N GLU A 170 4.32 -21.21 10.53
CA GLU A 170 3.23 -20.76 11.40
C GLU A 170 2.07 -20.12 10.63
N GLU A 171 2.31 -19.59 9.41
CA GLU A 171 1.33 -18.92 8.56
C GLU A 171 0.56 -19.88 7.64
N LYS A 172 1.04 -21.12 7.46
CA LYS A 172 0.48 -22.10 6.49
C LYS A 172 -1.00 -22.35 6.66
N ARG A 173 -1.51 -22.25 7.90
CA ARG A 173 -2.95 -22.46 8.20
C ARG A 173 -3.84 -21.40 7.56
N PHE A 174 -3.32 -20.20 7.35
CA PHE A 174 -4.03 -19.07 6.73
C PHE A 174 -3.73 -18.97 5.22
N ALA A 175 -2.64 -19.55 4.73
CA ALA A 175 -2.08 -19.35 3.39
C ALA A 175 -2.77 -20.21 2.31
N PHE A 176 -4.09 -20.11 2.15
CA PHE A 176 -4.85 -20.81 1.10
C PHE A 176 -5.62 -19.84 0.21
N GLY A 177 -5.73 -20.13 -1.08
CA GLY A 177 -6.44 -19.29 -2.05
C GLY A 177 -5.96 -17.83 -2.00
N ALA A 178 -6.87 -16.87 -2.07
CA ALA A 178 -6.59 -15.45 -1.96
C ALA A 178 -5.98 -15.04 -0.62
N HIS A 179 -6.15 -15.83 0.46
CA HIS A 179 -5.53 -15.54 1.75
C HIS A 179 -4.00 -15.63 1.72
N SER A 180 -3.42 -16.45 0.82
CA SER A 180 -1.97 -16.43 0.62
C SER A 180 -1.48 -15.07 0.13
N LYS A 181 -2.28 -14.38 -0.69
CA LYS A 181 -2.00 -13.02 -1.15
C LYS A 181 -2.19 -11.99 -0.02
N VAL A 182 -3.12 -12.22 0.94
CA VAL A 182 -3.24 -11.39 2.15
C VAL A 182 -1.93 -11.40 2.94
N LEU A 183 -1.32 -12.57 3.14
CA LEU A 183 -0.04 -12.66 3.86
C LEU A 183 1.06 -11.85 3.17
N PHE A 184 1.17 -11.99 1.85
CA PHE A 184 2.14 -11.22 1.07
C PHE A 184 1.91 -9.71 1.21
N SER A 185 0.69 -9.27 0.93
CA SER A 185 0.31 -7.86 0.99
C SER A 185 0.48 -7.28 2.41
N ALA A 186 0.13 -8.04 3.48
CA ALA A 186 0.35 -7.62 4.85
C ALA A 186 1.84 -7.43 5.20
N LYS A 187 2.71 -8.30 4.68
CA LYS A 187 4.17 -8.16 4.83
C LYS A 187 4.69 -6.92 4.11
N GLU A 188 4.21 -6.64 2.91
CA GLU A 188 4.54 -5.42 2.17
C GLU A 188 4.06 -4.15 2.89
N ALA A 189 2.82 -4.14 3.40
CA ALA A 189 2.30 -3.03 4.19
C ALA A 189 3.12 -2.80 5.47
N ALA A 190 3.46 -3.88 6.18
CA ALA A 190 4.30 -3.81 7.38
C ALA A 190 5.71 -3.28 7.07
N LEU A 191 6.35 -3.77 6.01
CA LEU A 191 7.66 -3.31 5.55
C LEU A 191 7.64 -1.81 5.24
N LYS A 192 6.63 -1.33 4.53
CA LYS A 192 6.44 0.11 4.23
C LYS A 192 6.22 0.94 5.51
N THR A 193 5.67 0.35 6.58
CA THR A 193 5.51 1.02 7.88
C THR A 193 6.83 1.11 8.65
N TRP A 194 7.66 0.07 8.66
CA TRP A 194 8.93 0.05 9.40
C TRP A 194 10.05 0.85 8.71
N TYR A 195 10.08 0.92 7.39
CA TYR A 195 11.16 1.60 6.67
C TYR A 195 11.34 3.07 7.05
N PRO A 196 10.29 3.91 7.13
CA PRO A 196 10.42 5.29 7.58
C PRO A 196 10.97 5.42 9.00
N LEU A 197 10.80 4.38 9.84
CA LEU A 197 11.29 4.32 11.22
C LEU A 197 12.77 3.92 11.33
N GLY A 198 13.43 3.65 10.20
CA GLY A 198 14.84 3.29 10.18
C GLY A 198 15.15 1.81 10.32
N PHE A 199 14.15 0.94 10.44
CA PHE A 199 14.38 -0.51 10.45
C PHE A 199 14.81 -0.98 9.06
N ARG A 200 15.95 -1.68 8.98
CA ARG A 200 16.60 -2.12 7.73
C ARG A 200 17.25 -3.48 7.93
N GLY A 201 17.66 -4.12 6.83
CA GLY A 201 18.39 -5.39 6.87
C GLY A 201 17.51 -6.63 6.98
N PHE A 202 16.22 -6.49 6.68
CA PHE A 202 15.24 -7.57 6.58
C PHE A 202 14.42 -7.43 5.29
N ASP A 203 13.75 -8.49 4.90
CA ASP A 203 12.82 -8.51 3.75
C ASP A 203 11.47 -9.14 4.13
N VAL A 204 10.57 -9.28 3.17
CA VAL A 204 9.23 -9.82 3.40
C VAL A 204 9.23 -11.24 3.95
N SER A 205 10.26 -12.05 3.68
CA SER A 205 10.38 -13.42 4.19
C SER A 205 10.73 -13.46 5.69
N ASP A 206 11.35 -12.39 6.21
CA ASP A 206 11.71 -12.27 7.62
C ASP A 206 10.51 -11.85 8.51
N ILE A 207 9.44 -11.33 7.88
CA ILE A 207 8.26 -10.85 8.59
C ILE A 207 7.34 -12.03 8.94
N SER A 208 6.89 -12.10 10.18
CA SER A 208 5.86 -13.04 10.65
C SER A 208 4.53 -12.29 10.79
N ILE A 209 3.48 -12.87 10.21
CA ILE A 209 2.11 -12.35 10.24
C ILE A 209 1.21 -13.33 11.00
N VAL A 210 0.42 -12.79 11.93
CA VAL A 210 -0.70 -13.51 12.55
C VAL A 210 -1.98 -12.82 12.09
N CYS A 211 -2.83 -13.56 11.39
CA CYS A 211 -4.12 -13.05 10.89
C CYS A 211 -5.28 -13.61 11.70
N ASP A 212 -6.28 -12.73 11.94
CA ASP A 212 -7.60 -13.08 12.44
C ASP A 212 -8.65 -12.72 11.39
N VAL A 213 -9.68 -13.55 11.25
CA VAL A 213 -10.82 -13.36 10.35
C VAL A 213 -11.99 -12.82 11.16
N GLU A 214 -12.45 -11.61 10.83
CA GLU A 214 -13.59 -10.98 11.50
C GLU A 214 -14.91 -11.35 10.83
N SER A 215 -14.93 -11.35 9.49
CA SER A 215 -16.10 -11.74 8.70
C SER A 215 -15.69 -12.33 7.36
N ALA A 216 -16.43 -13.35 6.92
CA ALA A 216 -16.40 -13.85 5.56
C ALA A 216 -17.84 -13.75 5.02
N ALA A 217 -18.09 -12.87 4.07
CA ALA A 217 -19.35 -12.74 3.37
C ALA A 217 -19.31 -13.59 2.10
N GLY A 218 -20.28 -14.50 1.94
CA GLY A 218 -20.47 -15.26 0.72
C GLY A 218 -19.86 -16.67 0.70
N ARG A 219 -20.43 -17.53 -0.18
CA ARG A 219 -19.88 -18.85 -0.51
C ARG A 219 -18.69 -18.65 -1.44
N GLY A 220 -17.47 -18.83 -0.93
CA GLY A 220 -16.24 -18.77 -1.71
C GLY A 220 -15.20 -17.75 -1.22
N GLY A 221 -15.47 -16.92 -0.21
CA GLY A 221 -14.50 -15.96 0.35
C GLY A 221 -14.24 -14.76 -0.56
N GLU A 222 -15.20 -14.40 -1.42
CA GLU A 222 -15.07 -13.26 -2.35
C GLU A 222 -15.07 -11.91 -1.62
N ASP A 223 -15.70 -11.83 -0.44
CA ASP A 223 -15.65 -10.67 0.44
C ASP A 223 -15.30 -11.14 1.85
N ALA A 224 -14.11 -10.89 2.30
CA ALA A 224 -13.63 -11.24 3.63
C ALA A 224 -12.80 -10.09 4.20
N ARG A 225 -12.82 -9.95 5.52
CA ARG A 225 -11.99 -8.97 6.24
C ARG A 225 -11.52 -9.51 7.57
N GLY A 226 -10.49 -8.88 8.10
CA GLY A 226 -9.96 -9.21 9.41
C GLY A 226 -8.81 -8.30 9.79
N THR A 227 -8.15 -8.68 10.85
CA THR A 227 -6.97 -7.98 11.36
C THR A 227 -5.73 -8.83 11.20
N PHE A 228 -4.57 -8.20 11.33
CA PHE A 228 -3.31 -8.90 11.44
C PHE A 228 -2.37 -8.20 12.43
N THR A 229 -1.41 -8.98 12.90
CA THR A 229 -0.26 -8.49 13.67
C THR A 229 1.00 -8.88 12.95
N ALA A 230 1.90 -7.91 12.70
CA ALA A 230 3.19 -8.13 12.05
C ALA A 230 4.34 -7.98 13.04
N ARG A 231 5.36 -8.85 12.93
CA ARG A 231 6.59 -8.85 13.72
C ARG A 231 7.79 -9.20 12.84
N ILE A 232 8.96 -8.73 13.24
CA ILE A 232 10.25 -9.17 12.71
C ILE A 232 10.92 -10.02 13.80
N PRO A 233 10.85 -11.36 13.75
CA PRO A 233 11.35 -12.22 14.84
C PRO A 233 12.84 -12.02 15.15
N THR A 234 13.63 -11.64 14.14
CA THR A 234 15.07 -11.37 14.26
C THR A 234 15.40 -9.97 14.81
N MET A 235 14.38 -9.10 14.96
CA MET A 235 14.50 -7.73 15.45
C MET A 235 13.49 -7.48 16.58
N PRO A 236 13.74 -7.97 17.80
CA PRO A 236 12.77 -7.88 18.90
C PRO A 236 12.50 -6.44 19.36
N ASP A 237 13.40 -5.50 19.06
CA ASP A 237 13.21 -4.06 19.34
C ASP A 237 12.32 -3.36 18.30
N ALA A 238 12.02 -3.99 17.16
CA ALA A 238 11.09 -3.44 16.20
C ALA A 238 9.67 -3.47 16.79
N PRO A 239 8.91 -2.35 16.69
CA PRO A 239 7.56 -2.30 17.22
C PRO A 239 6.66 -3.33 16.50
N VAL A 240 5.83 -4.00 17.27
CA VAL A 240 4.78 -4.86 16.71
C VAL A 240 3.75 -3.98 16.00
N LEU A 241 3.40 -4.32 14.77
CA LEU A 241 2.47 -3.54 13.98
C LEU A 241 1.08 -4.19 13.96
N PRO A 242 0.04 -3.50 14.43
CA PRO A 242 -1.33 -3.87 14.13
C PRO A 242 -1.68 -3.46 12.70
N GLY A 243 -2.55 -4.22 12.07
CA GLY A 243 -3.06 -3.91 10.74
C GLY A 243 -4.41 -4.55 10.46
N GLY A 244 -5.01 -4.14 9.35
CA GLY A 244 -6.24 -4.69 8.81
C GLY A 244 -6.03 -5.23 7.40
N TRP A 245 -6.88 -6.16 7.01
CA TRP A 245 -6.94 -6.70 5.66
C TRP A 245 -8.38 -6.87 5.19
N ALA A 246 -8.60 -6.75 3.90
CA ALA A 246 -9.87 -7.04 3.24
C ALA A 246 -9.65 -7.63 1.86
N ILE A 247 -10.57 -8.53 1.47
CA ILE A 247 -10.72 -9.02 0.10
C ILE A 247 -12.05 -8.47 -0.40
N GLY A 248 -12.06 -7.88 -1.58
CA GLY A 248 -13.28 -7.33 -2.19
C GLY A 248 -13.03 -6.79 -3.58
N GLY A 249 -14.02 -6.86 -4.46
CA GLY A 249 -13.94 -6.33 -5.82
C GLY A 249 -12.80 -6.92 -6.66
N GLY A 250 -12.35 -8.13 -6.38
CA GLY A 250 -11.22 -8.78 -7.07
C GLY A 250 -9.84 -8.37 -6.54
N PHE A 251 -9.76 -7.65 -5.41
CA PHE A 251 -8.51 -7.18 -4.81
C PHE A 251 -8.35 -7.65 -3.37
N VAL A 252 -7.10 -7.76 -2.94
CA VAL A 252 -6.67 -7.84 -1.56
C VAL A 252 -6.11 -6.48 -1.20
N ALA A 253 -6.59 -5.87 -0.12
CA ALA A 253 -6.02 -4.65 0.45
C ALA A 253 -5.54 -4.93 1.87
N THR A 254 -4.41 -4.35 2.24
CA THR A 254 -3.84 -4.42 3.59
C THR A 254 -3.32 -3.07 4.03
N ALA A 255 -3.44 -2.78 5.31
CA ALA A 255 -2.96 -1.54 5.90
C ALA A 255 -2.40 -1.79 7.29
N ALA A 256 -1.27 -1.17 7.58
CA ALA A 256 -0.69 -1.10 8.92
C ALA A 256 -0.40 0.36 9.28
N SER A 257 -0.57 0.72 10.54
CA SER A 257 -0.22 2.03 11.05
C SER A 257 0.33 1.94 12.46
N LEU A 258 1.34 2.77 12.76
CA LEU A 258 1.94 2.86 14.08
C LEU A 258 1.72 4.25 14.65
N SER A 259 0.89 4.34 15.71
CA SER A 259 0.72 5.58 16.46
C SER A 259 2.01 5.94 17.20
N VAL A 260 2.30 7.24 17.30
CA VAL A 260 3.42 7.76 18.10
C VAL A 260 3.31 7.33 19.56
N SER A 261 2.08 7.21 20.10
CA SER A 261 1.84 6.73 21.48
C SER A 261 2.25 5.26 21.70
N ASN A 262 2.39 4.48 20.64
CA ASN A 262 2.75 3.06 20.67
C ASN A 262 4.23 2.82 20.35
N LEU A 263 5.01 3.88 20.16
CA LEU A 263 6.45 3.75 20.04
C LEU A 263 7.04 3.34 21.41
N PRO A 264 8.00 2.40 21.44
CA PRO A 264 8.74 2.16 22.66
C PRO A 264 9.38 3.45 23.14
N ALA A 265 9.33 3.70 24.44
CA ALA A 265 9.97 4.87 25.02
C ALA A 265 11.46 4.87 24.60
N SER A 266 11.92 6.01 24.07
CA SER A 266 13.33 6.20 23.71
C SER A 266 14.18 5.89 24.95
N ARG A 267 15.05 4.88 24.84
CA ARG A 267 16.05 4.58 25.89
C ARG A 267 17.14 5.63 25.89
#